data_837c034a8fd845424658e0ccd913d83c
#
_entry.id   837c034a8fd845424658e0ccd913d83c
#
_cell.length_a   1.000
_cell.length_b   1.000
_cell.length_c   1.000
_cell.angle_alpha   90.00
_cell.angle_beta   90.00
_cell.angle_gamma   90.00
#
_symmetry.space_group_name_H-M   'P 1'
#
loop_
_entity.id
_entity.type
_entity.pdbx_description
1 polymer ?
#
loop_
_entity_poly.entity_id
_entity_poly.type
_entity_poly.pdbx_seq_one_letter_code
_entity_poly.pdbx_strand_id
1 'polypeptide(L)'
;MKINSNESLAKKLSLRTASRSKNEAYSDILLDGNKIGEIAFSFYDDINAVGIGNFEISAEHRGKGYGTKVLKFVIDKYKKKFDLIYCFVDADNYGAIKLYKKLGKVFDEDGPNVNNQYYVEFYNNGVDVE
;
A
#
# COMPACT_ATOMS: atom_id res chain seq x y z
N MET A 1 2.04 22.38 -31.83
CA MET A 1 1.74 22.16 -31.06
C MET A 1 1.21 22.16 -30.57
N LYS A 2 1.15 21.98 -30.18
CA LYS A 2 0.75 21.96 -29.35
C LYS A 2 0.63 21.39 -28.46
N ILE A 3 1.31 21.57 -28.38
CA ILE A 3 1.25 20.97 -27.34
C ILE A 3 0.24 20.58 -26.80
N ASN A 4 0.16 19.62 -26.69
CA ASN A 4 -0.90 19.46 -25.93
C ASN A 4 -0.61 19.54 -24.53
N SER A 5 -0.67 20.66 -24.08
CA SER A 5 -0.29 20.92 -22.74
C SER A 5 -1.17 20.21 -21.73
N ASN A 6 -2.36 19.79 -22.14
CA ASN A 6 -3.20 19.07 -21.19
C ASN A 6 -2.59 17.78 -20.77
N GLU A 7 -1.88 17.11 -21.67
CA GLU A 7 -1.22 15.88 -21.29
C GLU A 7 -0.15 16.12 -20.26
N SER A 8 0.54 17.23 -20.36
CA SER A 8 1.61 17.51 -19.42
C SER A 8 1.09 17.84 -18.04
N LEU A 9 -0.20 18.12 -17.91
CA LEU A 9 -0.78 18.40 -16.61
C LEU A 9 -1.26 17.14 -15.91
N ALA A 10 -1.42 16.04 -16.65
CA ALA A 10 -1.83 14.79 -16.06
C ALA A 10 -0.64 14.16 -15.35
N LYS A 11 -0.78 13.91 -14.07
CA LYS A 11 0.27 13.29 -13.30
C LYS A 11 0.09 11.79 -13.27
N LYS A 12 1.13 11.07 -13.58
CA LYS A 12 1.10 9.62 -13.67
C LYS A 12 1.83 9.01 -12.49
N LEU A 13 1.10 8.23 -11.71
CA LEU A 13 1.68 7.41 -10.65
C LEU A 13 2.05 6.05 -11.23
N SER A 14 3.19 5.54 -10.82
CA SER A 14 3.65 4.21 -11.22
C SER A 14 4.52 3.61 -10.13
N LEU A 15 4.73 2.31 -10.21
CA LEU A 15 5.64 1.60 -9.33
C LEU A 15 6.78 1.03 -10.17
N ARG A 16 7.99 1.09 -9.61
CA ARG A 16 9.17 0.51 -10.25
C ARG A 16 9.83 -0.42 -9.25
N THR A 17 9.96 -1.69 -9.61
CA THR A 17 10.63 -2.66 -8.74
C THR A 17 12.11 -2.28 -8.63
N ALA A 18 12.53 -1.98 -7.41
CA ALA A 18 13.93 -1.63 -7.12
C ALA A 18 14.74 -2.86 -6.73
N SER A 19 14.08 -3.83 -6.08
CA SER A 19 14.74 -5.05 -5.62
C SER A 19 13.71 -6.16 -5.52
N ARG A 20 14.09 -7.38 -5.86
CA ARG A 20 13.17 -8.52 -5.86
C ARG A 20 13.90 -9.79 -5.47
N SER A 21 13.29 -10.55 -4.56
CA SER A 21 13.69 -11.93 -4.27
C SER A 21 12.44 -12.82 -4.38
N LYS A 22 12.58 -14.09 -4.04
CA LYS A 22 11.45 -15.01 -4.12
C LYS A 22 10.30 -14.55 -3.22
N ASN A 23 10.62 -14.10 -2.01
CA ASN A 23 9.62 -13.82 -0.99
C ASN A 23 9.39 -12.34 -0.72
N GLU A 24 10.14 -11.45 -1.36
CA GLU A 24 10.05 -10.02 -1.09
C GLU A 24 10.25 -9.18 -2.34
N ALA A 25 9.62 -8.02 -2.37
CA ALA A 25 9.84 -7.04 -3.42
C ALA A 25 9.85 -5.66 -2.79
N TYR A 26 10.75 -4.81 -3.26
CA TYR A 26 10.82 -3.40 -2.86
C TYR A 26 10.60 -2.57 -4.10
N SER A 27 9.67 -1.62 -4.02
CA SER A 27 9.31 -0.79 -5.17
C SER A 27 9.41 0.69 -4.83
N ASP A 28 9.87 1.46 -5.79
CA ASP A 28 9.80 2.92 -5.72
C ASP A 28 8.42 3.34 -6.22
N ILE A 29 7.84 4.34 -5.58
CA ILE A 29 6.64 4.99 -6.03
C ILE A 29 7.06 6.21 -6.83
N LEU A 30 6.62 6.29 -8.07
CA LEU A 30 7.04 7.35 -8.99
C LEU A 30 5.85 8.23 -9.36
N LEU A 31 6.12 9.53 -9.45
CA LEU A 31 5.17 10.50 -9.99
C LEU A 31 5.86 11.17 -11.17
N ASP A 32 5.32 10.95 -12.37
CA ASP A 32 5.93 11.42 -13.62
C ASP A 32 7.40 11.04 -13.71
N GLY A 33 7.73 9.81 -13.26
CA GLY A 33 9.09 9.29 -13.34
C GLY A 33 10.00 9.65 -12.17
N ASN A 34 9.54 10.50 -11.25
CA ASN A 34 10.35 10.92 -10.12
C ASN A 34 9.92 10.20 -8.86
N LYS A 35 10.88 9.72 -8.08
CA LYS A 35 10.56 8.98 -6.87
C LYS A 35 9.95 9.90 -5.81
N ILE A 36 8.77 9.51 -5.33
CA ILE A 36 8.07 10.22 -4.26
C ILE A 36 7.79 9.35 -3.04
N GLY A 37 8.17 8.10 -3.08
CA GLY A 37 7.94 7.20 -1.96
C GLY A 37 8.39 5.80 -2.25
N GLU A 38 8.01 4.89 -1.36
CA GLU A 38 8.37 3.49 -1.52
C GLU A 38 7.34 2.59 -0.86
N ILE A 39 7.33 1.32 -1.28
CA ILE A 39 6.44 0.32 -0.74
C ILE A 39 7.12 -1.04 -0.87
N ALA A 40 6.98 -1.88 0.15
CA ALA A 40 7.55 -3.21 0.15
C ALA A 40 6.46 -4.26 0.25
N PHE A 41 6.73 -5.43 -0.29
CA PHE A 41 5.81 -6.56 -0.28
C PHE A 41 6.53 -7.81 0.22
N SER A 42 5.83 -8.58 1.04
CA SER A 42 6.28 -9.90 1.48
C SER A 42 5.26 -10.93 1.00
N PHE A 43 5.73 -11.97 0.34
CA PHE A 43 4.86 -12.98 -0.26
C PHE A 43 4.95 -14.28 0.54
N TYR A 44 3.78 -14.83 0.88
CA TYR A 44 3.67 -16.06 1.68
C TYR A 44 2.86 -17.08 0.89
N ASP A 45 3.56 -18.01 0.23
CA ASP A 45 2.91 -18.99 -0.64
C ASP A 45 2.06 -19.99 0.15
N ASP A 46 2.47 -20.32 1.37
CA ASP A 46 1.78 -21.31 2.18
C ASP A 46 0.37 -20.88 2.59
N ILE A 47 0.14 -19.59 2.72
CA ILE A 47 -1.18 -19.07 3.07
C ILE A 47 -1.76 -18.19 1.96
N ASN A 48 -1.09 -18.13 0.82
CA ASN A 48 -1.47 -17.34 -0.35
C ASN A 48 -1.79 -15.88 0.03
N ALA A 49 -0.85 -15.25 0.72
CA ALA A 49 -1.01 -13.89 1.23
C ALA A 49 0.13 -12.99 0.82
N VAL A 50 -0.15 -11.70 0.74
CA VAL A 50 0.86 -10.67 0.56
C VAL A 50 0.75 -9.65 1.69
N GLY A 51 1.87 -9.37 2.35
CA GLY A 51 1.98 -8.33 3.35
C GLY A 51 2.57 -7.08 2.75
N ILE A 52 2.05 -5.92 3.14
CA ILE A 52 2.55 -4.62 2.70
C ILE A 52 3.35 -4.01 3.85
N GLY A 53 4.55 -3.52 3.55
CA GLY A 53 5.40 -2.86 4.52
C GLY A 53 6.10 -1.66 3.92
N ASN A 54 6.75 -0.87 4.79
CA ASN A 54 7.54 0.30 4.38
C ASN A 54 6.83 1.21 3.38
N PHE A 55 5.52 1.35 3.54
CA PHE A 55 4.72 2.18 2.65
C PHE A 55 4.80 3.63 3.13
N GLU A 56 5.43 4.45 2.33
CA GLU A 56 5.66 5.85 2.69
C GLU A 56 5.67 6.74 1.46
N ILE A 57 4.97 7.87 1.57
CA ILE A 57 5.04 8.96 0.60
C ILE A 57 5.88 10.06 1.23
N SER A 58 6.80 10.65 0.49
CA SER A 58 7.65 11.72 1.01
C SER A 58 6.81 12.89 1.49
N ALA A 59 7.32 13.60 2.52
CA ALA A 59 6.55 14.63 3.21
C ALA A 59 5.97 15.70 2.27
N GLU A 60 6.75 16.11 1.28
CA GLU A 60 6.32 17.16 0.36
C GLU A 60 5.22 16.72 -0.61
N HIS A 61 4.96 15.43 -0.70
CA HIS A 61 3.93 14.88 -1.58
C HIS A 61 2.72 14.33 -0.82
N ARG A 62 2.68 14.50 0.50
CA ARG A 62 1.56 14.04 1.32
C ARG A 62 0.38 14.98 1.22
N GLY A 63 -0.81 14.47 1.56
CA GLY A 63 -2.02 15.26 1.56
C GLY A 63 -2.60 15.52 0.19
N LYS A 64 -2.12 14.83 -0.84
CA LYS A 64 -2.57 15.02 -2.22
C LYS A 64 -3.29 13.80 -2.79
N GLY A 65 -3.51 12.78 -1.96
CA GLY A 65 -4.24 11.59 -2.37
C GLY A 65 -3.41 10.52 -3.06
N TYR A 66 -2.10 10.69 -3.15
CA TYR A 66 -1.25 9.72 -3.83
C TYR A 66 -1.21 8.37 -3.10
N GLY A 67 -1.15 8.39 -1.77
CA GLY A 67 -1.15 7.15 -1.00
C GLY A 67 -2.40 6.32 -1.23
N THR A 68 -3.55 6.96 -1.28
CA THR A 68 -4.82 6.29 -1.57
C THR A 68 -4.80 5.65 -2.95
N LYS A 69 -4.31 6.39 -3.96
CA LYS A 69 -4.26 5.88 -5.34
C LYS A 69 -3.31 4.70 -5.47
N VAL A 70 -2.13 4.80 -4.84
CA VAL A 70 -1.15 3.71 -4.87
C VAL A 70 -1.73 2.47 -4.20
N LEU A 71 -2.34 2.63 -3.03
CA LEU A 71 -2.87 1.49 -2.30
C LEU A 71 -4.03 0.82 -3.05
N LYS A 72 -4.91 1.61 -3.67
CA LYS A 72 -5.97 1.04 -4.53
C LYS A 72 -5.39 0.23 -5.68
N PHE A 73 -4.37 0.76 -6.33
CA PHE A 73 -3.70 0.06 -7.42
C PHE A 73 -3.11 -1.27 -6.94
N VAL A 74 -2.44 -1.26 -5.81
CA VAL A 74 -1.83 -2.45 -5.23
C VAL A 74 -2.89 -3.50 -4.86
N ILE A 75 -3.97 -3.07 -4.22
CA ILE A 75 -5.07 -3.97 -3.85
C ILE A 75 -5.66 -4.61 -5.12
N ASP A 76 -5.96 -3.81 -6.13
CA ASP A 76 -6.55 -4.32 -7.37
C ASP A 76 -5.62 -5.31 -8.08
N LYS A 77 -4.32 -5.06 -8.04
CA LYS A 77 -3.35 -5.94 -8.66
C LYS A 77 -3.26 -7.28 -7.93
N TYR A 78 -3.14 -7.25 -6.61
CA TYR A 78 -2.83 -8.45 -5.85
C TYR A 78 -4.05 -9.25 -5.44
N LYS A 79 -5.24 -8.66 -5.36
CA LYS A 79 -6.44 -9.44 -5.04
C LYS A 79 -6.77 -10.49 -6.10
N LYS A 80 -6.21 -10.36 -7.29
CA LYS A 80 -6.37 -11.35 -8.36
C LYS A 80 -5.44 -12.55 -8.17
N LYS A 81 -4.44 -12.42 -7.33
CA LYS A 81 -3.41 -13.45 -7.15
C LYS A 81 -3.36 -14.02 -5.75
N PHE A 82 -3.78 -13.25 -4.75
CA PHE A 82 -3.66 -13.63 -3.35
C PHE A 82 -5.02 -13.62 -2.68
N ASP A 83 -5.20 -14.54 -1.73
CA ASP A 83 -6.44 -14.62 -0.95
C ASP A 83 -6.47 -13.57 0.15
N LEU A 84 -5.34 -13.06 0.55
CA LEU A 84 -5.23 -12.12 1.65
C LEU A 84 -4.20 -11.04 1.35
N ILE A 85 -4.59 -9.77 1.57
CA ILE A 85 -3.69 -8.62 1.52
C ILE A 85 -3.77 -7.91 2.86
N TYR A 86 -2.65 -7.78 3.55
CA TYR A 86 -2.65 -7.24 4.90
C TYR A 86 -1.43 -6.38 5.18
N CYS A 87 -1.49 -5.66 6.30
CA CYS A 87 -0.32 -4.98 6.85
C CYS A 87 -0.50 -4.80 8.35
N PHE A 88 0.53 -4.26 8.99
CA PHE A 88 0.46 -3.76 10.36
C PHE A 88 0.73 -2.27 10.33
N VAL A 89 0.08 -1.52 11.20
CA VAL A 89 0.24 -0.08 11.30
C VAL A 89 0.49 0.30 12.75
N ASP A 90 1.44 1.20 12.98
CA ASP A 90 1.70 1.69 14.33
C ASP A 90 0.46 2.38 14.89
N ALA A 91 0.14 2.09 16.14
CA ALA A 91 -1.09 2.58 16.76
C ALA A 91 -1.15 4.11 16.88
N ASP A 92 0.01 4.77 16.85
CA ASP A 92 0.07 6.23 16.89
C ASP A 92 0.23 6.87 15.52
N ASN A 93 0.24 6.09 14.45
CA ASN A 93 0.27 6.64 13.09
C ASN A 93 -1.16 6.92 12.62
N TYR A 94 -1.74 8.00 13.13
CA TYR A 94 -3.15 8.32 12.90
C TYR A 94 -3.46 8.59 11.43
N GLY A 95 -2.52 9.18 10.70
CA GLY A 95 -2.70 9.44 9.27
C GLY A 95 -2.82 8.16 8.46
N ALA A 96 -1.96 7.19 8.74
CA ALA A 96 -2.01 5.91 8.04
C ALA A 96 -3.27 5.13 8.41
N ILE A 97 -3.64 5.14 9.70
CA ILE A 97 -4.85 4.46 10.17
C ILE A 97 -6.08 5.02 9.44
N LYS A 98 -6.15 6.34 9.32
CA LYS A 98 -7.27 6.98 8.64
C LYS A 98 -7.33 6.57 7.17
N LEU A 99 -6.18 6.51 6.50
CA LEU A 99 -6.10 6.06 5.13
C LEU A 99 -6.54 4.60 5.01
N TYR A 100 -6.03 3.74 5.87
CA TYR A 100 -6.31 2.31 5.79
C TYR A 100 -7.77 1.99 6.08
N LYS A 101 -8.43 2.75 6.95
CA LYS A 101 -9.86 2.57 7.21
C LYS A 101 -10.72 2.89 5.99
N LYS A 102 -10.22 3.67 5.05
CA LYS A 102 -10.95 3.96 3.81
C LYS A 102 -10.94 2.78 2.85
N LEU A 103 -9.91 1.95 2.90
CA LEU A 103 -9.68 0.91 1.90
C LEU A 103 -9.70 -0.50 2.44
N GLY A 104 -9.80 -0.65 3.75
CA GLY A 104 -9.77 -1.96 4.40
C GLY A 104 -10.34 -1.90 5.79
N LYS A 105 -10.04 -2.92 6.57
CA LYS A 105 -10.46 -3.01 7.96
C LYS A 105 -9.26 -2.95 8.89
N VAL A 106 -9.26 -1.99 9.79
CA VAL A 106 -8.26 -1.88 10.86
C VAL A 106 -8.85 -2.55 12.10
N PHE A 107 -8.15 -3.56 12.61
CA PHE A 107 -8.59 -4.31 13.78
C PHE A 107 -8.07 -3.61 15.04
N ASP A 108 -8.76 -2.56 15.46
CA ASP A 108 -8.33 -1.70 16.55
C ASP A 108 -9.23 -1.79 17.80
N GLU A 109 -10.24 -2.65 17.78
CA GLU A 109 -11.24 -2.70 18.84
C GLU A 109 -10.69 -3.16 20.20
N ASP A 110 -9.73 -4.09 20.16
CA ASP A 110 -9.17 -4.69 21.37
C ASP A 110 -7.81 -4.09 21.74
N GLY A 111 -7.48 -2.93 21.18
CA GLY A 111 -6.21 -2.29 21.42
C GLY A 111 -5.09 -2.85 20.56
N PRO A 112 -3.90 -2.25 20.63
CA PRO A 112 -2.77 -2.67 19.80
C PRO A 112 -2.13 -3.96 20.31
N ASN A 113 -1.35 -4.59 19.45
CA ASN A 113 -0.57 -5.77 19.80
C ASN A 113 0.65 -5.39 20.65
N VAL A 114 1.50 -6.38 20.96
CA VAL A 114 2.67 -6.16 21.82
C VAL A 114 3.69 -5.20 21.21
N ASN A 115 3.64 -4.98 19.90
CA ASN A 115 4.51 -4.04 19.21
C ASN A 115 3.87 -2.68 19.02
N ASN A 116 2.76 -2.42 19.69
CA ASN A 116 1.98 -1.19 19.56
C ASN A 116 1.49 -0.97 18.13
N GLN A 117 1.00 -2.03 17.51
CA GLN A 117 0.51 -2.00 16.14
C GLN A 117 -0.87 -2.61 16.03
N TYR A 118 -1.64 -2.16 15.04
CA TYR A 118 -2.90 -2.79 14.67
C TYR A 118 -2.71 -3.60 13.40
N TYR A 119 -3.43 -4.72 13.32
CA TYR A 119 -3.51 -5.53 12.12
C TYR A 119 -4.54 -4.93 11.18
N VAL A 120 -4.24 -4.93 9.88
CA VAL A 120 -5.10 -4.35 8.84
C VAL A 120 -5.28 -5.35 7.72
N GLU A 121 -6.52 -5.55 7.28
CA GLU A 121 -6.80 -6.33 6.08
C GLU A 121 -7.38 -5.43 5.01
N PHE A 122 -6.78 -5.45 3.84
CA PHE A 122 -7.31 -4.73 2.69
C PHE A 122 -8.18 -5.62 1.82
N TYR A 123 -7.94 -6.93 1.83
CA TYR A 123 -8.69 -7.88 1.05
C TYR A 123 -8.55 -9.26 1.67
N ASN A 124 -9.67 -9.97 1.74
CA ASN A 124 -9.72 -11.32 2.28
C ASN A 124 -10.75 -12.10 1.45
N ASN A 125 -10.28 -13.02 0.61
CA ASN A 125 -11.12 -13.76 -0.32
C ASN A 125 -11.68 -15.01 0.36
N GLY A 126 -12.60 -14.79 1.29
CA GLY A 126 -13.24 -15.90 1.98
C GLY A 126 -12.39 -16.58 3.04
N VAL A 127 -11.24 -16.00 3.37
CA VAL A 127 -10.40 -16.53 4.44
C VAL A 127 -11.01 -16.14 5.77
N ASP A 128 -11.18 -17.11 6.65
CA ASP A 128 -11.71 -16.87 7.98
C ASP A 128 -10.57 -16.41 8.87
N VAL A 129 -10.68 -15.22 9.41
CA VAL A 129 -9.62 -14.61 10.22
C VAL A 129 -9.99 -14.55 11.70
N GLU A 130 -10.96 -15.29 12.09
CA GLU A 130 -11.35 -15.30 13.50
C GLU A 130 -10.25 -15.83 14.43
#